data_a3b138086b8748ab22c22e3ec87d3b52
#
_entry.id   a3b138086b8748ab22c22e3ec87d3b52
#
_cell.length_a   1.000
_cell.length_b   1.000
_cell.length_c   1.000
_cell.angle_alpha   90.00
_cell.angle_beta   90.00
_cell.angle_gamma   90.00
#
_symmetry.space_group_name_H-M   'P 1'
#
loop_
_entity.id
_entity.type
_entity.pdbx_description
1 polymer ?
#
loop_
_entity_poly.entity_id
_entity_poly.type
_entity_poly.pdbx_seq_one_letter_code
_entity_poly.pdbx_strand_id
1 'polypeptide(L)'
;PLRDITRRRTMARKFPLERTRNIGIMAHIDAGKTTTTERILFYTGQTHKIGETHEGASQMDWMEQEKERGITITSAATTAAWKDHRINIIDTPGHVDFTVEVERSLRVLDGSVAVFCAKGGVEPQSENVWRQADNYGVPRIAFVNKMDIMGADFFNVVNMMKERLSANAVPLQLPIGKEDWLEGEVDLLEMK
;
A
#
# COMPACT_ATOMS: atom_id res chain seq x y z
N PRO A 1 -57.22 5.57 -1.38
CA PRO A 1 -56.26 4.51 -1.28
C PRO A 1 -54.85 5.10 -1.42
N LEU A 2 -54.20 5.33 -0.27
CA LEU A 2 -52.83 5.74 -0.19
C LEU A 2 -51.97 4.54 -0.58
N ARG A 3 -51.31 4.61 -1.75
CA ARG A 3 -50.37 3.59 -2.21
C ARG A 3 -49.10 3.66 -1.35
N ASP A 4 -48.82 2.52 -0.80
CA ASP A 4 -47.64 2.13 -0.03
C ASP A 4 -46.35 2.51 -0.78
N ILE A 5 -45.67 3.60 -0.38
CA ILE A 5 -44.44 4.13 -0.97
C ILE A 5 -43.21 3.63 -0.18
N THR A 6 -43.34 2.58 0.62
CA THR A 6 -42.25 2.11 1.51
C THR A 6 -41.70 0.76 1.11
N ARG A 7 -41.41 0.54 -0.16
CA ARG A 7 -40.41 -0.48 -0.55
C ARG A 7 -39.16 0.18 -1.11
N ARG A 8 -38.42 0.87 -0.26
CA ARG A 8 -36.97 1.05 -0.53
C ARG A 8 -36.37 -0.36 -0.60
N ARG A 9 -36.12 -0.85 -1.80
CA ARG A 9 -35.23 -1.99 -2.02
C ARG A 9 -33.88 -1.58 -1.44
N THR A 10 -33.63 -1.91 -0.19
CA THR A 10 -32.27 -1.94 0.35
C THR A 10 -31.56 -3.01 -0.46
N MET A 11 -30.77 -2.60 -1.43
CA MET A 11 -29.84 -3.50 -2.10
C MET A 11 -28.90 -4.01 -1.01
N ALA A 12 -29.06 -5.29 -0.66
CA ALA A 12 -28.19 -5.93 0.30
C ALA A 12 -26.74 -5.78 -0.19
N ARG A 13 -25.87 -5.25 0.68
CA ARG A 13 -24.44 -5.15 0.35
C ARG A 13 -23.88 -6.55 0.14
N LYS A 14 -23.08 -6.74 -0.89
CA LYS A 14 -22.39 -8.01 -1.15
C LYS A 14 -21.48 -8.40 0.02
N PHE A 15 -20.85 -7.40 0.66
CA PHE A 15 -20.02 -7.58 1.85
C PHE A 15 -20.54 -6.69 2.98
N PRO A 16 -20.67 -7.20 4.21
CA PRO A 16 -21.03 -6.39 5.38
C PRO A 16 -19.89 -5.43 5.71
N LEU A 17 -20.19 -4.34 6.44
CA LEU A 17 -19.18 -3.33 6.82
C LEU A 17 -18.05 -3.92 7.66
N GLU A 18 -18.36 -4.89 8.50
CA GLU A 18 -17.39 -5.61 9.35
C GLU A 18 -16.32 -6.35 8.53
N ARG A 19 -16.63 -6.69 7.26
CA ARG A 19 -15.72 -7.34 6.31
C ARG A 19 -15.24 -6.40 5.21
N THR A 20 -15.38 -5.10 5.40
CA THR A 20 -14.87 -4.09 4.47
C THR A 20 -13.71 -3.35 5.13
N ARG A 21 -12.59 -3.20 4.42
CA ARG A 21 -11.40 -2.48 4.88
C ARG A 21 -10.92 -1.53 3.81
N ASN A 22 -10.60 -0.32 4.22
CA ASN A 22 -9.96 0.69 3.39
C ASN A 22 -8.48 0.72 3.75
N ILE A 23 -7.63 0.31 2.86
CA ILE A 23 -6.17 0.31 3.07
C ILE A 23 -5.51 1.33 2.14
N GLY A 24 -4.57 2.09 2.69
CA GLY A 24 -3.71 2.99 1.92
C GLY A 24 -2.38 2.33 1.60
N ILE A 25 -1.81 2.62 0.43
CA ILE A 25 -0.44 2.24 0.12
C ILE A 25 0.38 3.51 0.03
N MET A 26 1.37 3.64 0.89
CA MET A 26 2.25 4.78 1.04
C MET A 26 3.67 4.37 0.71
N ALA A 27 4.36 5.18 -0.07
CA ALA A 27 5.75 4.93 -0.41
C ALA A 27 6.45 6.22 -0.85
N HIS A 28 7.77 6.25 -0.76
CA HIS A 28 8.52 7.26 -1.49
C HIS A 28 8.57 6.91 -2.99
N ILE A 29 9.03 7.85 -3.81
CA ILE A 29 9.23 7.64 -5.25
C ILE A 29 10.17 6.45 -5.45
N ASP A 30 9.86 5.59 -6.42
CA ASP A 30 10.63 4.39 -6.76
C ASP A 30 10.73 3.30 -5.67
N ALA A 31 10.06 3.38 -4.53
CA ALA A 31 10.02 2.27 -3.56
C ALA A 31 9.24 1.05 -4.07
N GLY A 32 8.48 1.20 -5.16
CA GLY A 32 7.68 0.13 -5.76
C GLY A 32 6.22 0.13 -5.32
N LYS A 33 5.65 1.31 -5.03
CA LYS A 33 4.24 1.49 -4.67
C LYS A 33 3.30 0.87 -5.69
N THR A 34 3.38 1.33 -6.95
CA THR A 34 2.53 0.84 -8.04
C THR A 34 2.73 -0.66 -8.28
N THR A 35 3.98 -1.13 -8.27
CA THR A 35 4.28 -2.56 -8.40
C THR A 35 3.62 -3.39 -7.30
N THR A 36 3.67 -2.93 -6.04
CA THR A 36 3.03 -3.63 -4.91
C THR A 36 1.51 -3.67 -5.08
N THR A 37 0.89 -2.56 -5.47
CA THR A 37 -0.55 -2.48 -5.73
C THR A 37 -0.97 -3.43 -6.86
N GLU A 38 -0.28 -3.40 -7.98
CA GLU A 38 -0.55 -4.28 -9.13
C GLU A 38 -0.40 -5.77 -8.75
N ARG A 39 0.58 -6.14 -7.93
CA ARG A 39 0.73 -7.50 -7.42
C ARG A 39 -0.43 -7.92 -6.52
N ILE A 40 -0.89 -7.05 -5.64
CA ILE A 40 -2.07 -7.33 -4.82
C ILE A 40 -3.30 -7.56 -5.70
N LEU A 41 -3.51 -6.74 -6.74
CA LEU A 41 -4.62 -6.89 -7.67
C LEU A 41 -4.53 -8.19 -8.48
N PHE A 42 -3.33 -8.57 -8.89
CA PHE A 42 -3.10 -9.82 -9.60
C PHE A 42 -3.42 -11.04 -8.71
N TYR A 43 -2.86 -11.12 -7.51
CA TYR A 43 -3.07 -12.26 -6.61
C TYR A 43 -4.50 -12.34 -6.06
N THR A 44 -5.23 -11.24 -6.03
CA THR A 44 -6.68 -11.23 -5.69
C THR A 44 -7.58 -11.50 -6.89
N GLY A 45 -7.01 -11.76 -8.08
CA GLY A 45 -7.76 -12.10 -9.29
C GLY A 45 -8.53 -10.94 -9.92
N GLN A 46 -8.17 -9.70 -9.58
CA GLN A 46 -8.78 -8.50 -10.20
C GLN A 46 -8.18 -8.20 -11.57
N THR A 47 -6.93 -8.59 -11.78
CA THR A 47 -6.24 -8.43 -13.06
C THR A 47 -5.73 -9.77 -13.56
N HIS A 48 -5.74 -9.96 -14.89
CA HIS A 48 -5.25 -11.19 -15.51
C HIS A 48 -3.78 -11.10 -15.95
N LYS A 49 -3.22 -9.90 -15.96
CA LYS A 49 -1.82 -9.64 -16.29
C LYS A 49 -1.19 -8.80 -15.19
N ILE A 50 0.07 -9.07 -14.91
CA ILE A 50 0.89 -8.22 -14.06
C ILE A 50 1.25 -7.00 -14.90
N GLY A 51 0.72 -5.83 -14.54
CA GLY A 51 1.11 -4.57 -15.16
C GLY A 51 2.52 -4.19 -14.71
N GLU A 52 3.43 -3.97 -15.65
CA GLU A 52 4.73 -3.39 -15.35
C GLU A 52 4.68 -1.87 -15.56
N THR A 53 5.18 -1.11 -14.58
CA THR A 53 5.19 0.35 -14.61
C THR A 53 5.99 0.90 -15.79
N HIS A 54 7.04 0.19 -16.21
CA HIS A 54 7.89 0.58 -17.34
C HIS A 54 7.24 0.42 -18.72
N GLU A 55 6.17 -0.38 -18.82
CA GLU A 55 5.46 -0.62 -20.08
C GLU A 55 4.17 0.20 -20.21
N GLY A 56 3.87 1.08 -19.25
CA GLY A 56 2.64 1.89 -19.23
C GLY A 56 1.34 1.07 -19.09
N ALA A 57 1.46 -0.18 -18.64
CA ALA A 57 0.35 -1.13 -18.51
C ALA A 57 -0.32 -1.14 -17.13
N SER A 58 0.06 -0.22 -16.23
CA SER A 58 -0.52 -0.10 -14.90
C SER A 58 -1.99 0.32 -14.96
N GLN A 59 -2.87 -0.39 -14.22
CA GLN A 59 -4.27 -0.03 -14.09
C GLN A 59 -4.52 1.14 -13.13
N MET A 60 -3.58 1.39 -12.21
CA MET A 60 -3.71 2.43 -11.20
C MET A 60 -3.29 3.80 -11.72
N ASP A 61 -2.28 3.86 -12.59
CA ASP A 61 -1.81 5.10 -13.21
C ASP A 61 -2.61 5.32 -14.51
N TRP A 62 -3.79 5.94 -14.40
CA TRP A 62 -4.71 6.13 -15.53
C TRP A 62 -4.45 7.41 -16.32
N MET A 63 -3.78 8.42 -15.71
CA MET A 63 -3.42 9.67 -16.38
C MET A 63 -2.15 9.48 -17.22
N GLU A 64 -2.11 10.09 -18.39
CA GLU A 64 -0.96 10.05 -19.29
C GLU A 64 0.30 10.63 -18.64
N GLN A 65 0.14 11.68 -17.83
CA GLN A 65 1.22 12.31 -17.07
C GLN A 65 1.77 11.42 -15.94
N GLU A 66 0.93 10.58 -15.33
CA GLU A 66 1.35 9.58 -14.33
C GLU A 66 2.21 8.50 -14.98
N LYS A 67 1.79 8.04 -16.16
CA LYS A 67 2.53 7.02 -16.94
C LYS A 67 3.87 7.53 -17.44
N GLU A 68 3.91 8.76 -17.96
CA GLU A 68 5.15 9.38 -18.46
C GLU A 68 6.18 9.62 -17.35
N ARG A 69 5.74 9.98 -16.16
CA ARG A 69 6.61 10.34 -15.03
C ARG A 69 6.85 9.21 -14.05
N GLY A 70 6.08 8.12 -14.13
CA GLY A 70 6.13 7.00 -13.20
C GLY A 70 5.73 7.38 -11.77
N ILE A 71 4.94 8.44 -11.58
CA ILE A 71 4.48 8.93 -10.27
C ILE A 71 2.96 9.02 -10.23
N THR A 72 2.35 8.64 -9.11
CA THR A 72 0.93 8.83 -8.87
C THR A 72 0.66 10.29 -8.52
N ILE A 73 -0.21 10.95 -9.27
CA ILE A 73 -0.60 12.35 -9.09
C ILE A 73 -1.93 12.41 -8.34
N THR A 74 -2.90 11.59 -8.74
CA THR A 74 -4.25 11.58 -8.18
C THR A 74 -4.49 10.28 -7.40
N SER A 75 -5.13 10.37 -6.24
CA SER A 75 -5.51 9.18 -5.48
C SER A 75 -6.44 8.30 -6.30
N ALA A 76 -6.02 7.10 -6.62
CA ALA A 76 -6.84 6.08 -7.27
C ALA A 76 -7.37 5.11 -6.23
N ALA A 77 -8.63 4.71 -6.37
CA ALA A 77 -9.23 3.71 -5.51
C ALA A 77 -9.66 2.50 -6.32
N THR A 78 -9.21 1.33 -5.92
CA THR A 78 -9.63 0.06 -6.50
C THR A 78 -10.12 -0.89 -5.41
N THR A 79 -10.85 -1.92 -5.81
CA THR A 79 -11.42 -2.88 -4.86
C THR A 79 -10.95 -4.28 -5.18
N ALA A 80 -10.44 -4.97 -4.18
CA ALA A 80 -10.12 -6.39 -4.22
C ALA A 80 -11.00 -7.18 -3.25
N ALA A 81 -11.17 -8.47 -3.52
CA ALA A 81 -11.84 -9.39 -2.62
C ALA A 81 -10.84 -10.48 -2.19
N TRP A 82 -10.67 -10.67 -0.88
CA TRP A 82 -9.76 -11.66 -0.33
C TRP A 82 -10.32 -12.26 0.96
N LYS A 83 -10.34 -13.60 1.05
CA LYS A 83 -10.83 -14.36 2.22
C LYS A 83 -12.15 -13.78 2.77
N ASP A 84 -13.17 -13.64 1.90
CA ASP A 84 -14.49 -13.09 2.20
C ASP A 84 -14.52 -11.64 2.71
N HIS A 85 -13.43 -10.90 2.53
CA HIS A 85 -13.37 -9.47 2.82
C HIS A 85 -13.32 -8.65 1.53
N ARG A 86 -13.94 -7.49 1.58
CA ARG A 86 -13.77 -6.43 0.59
C ARG A 86 -12.65 -5.51 1.05
N ILE A 87 -11.64 -5.38 0.23
CA ILE A 87 -10.50 -4.49 0.48
C ILE A 87 -10.52 -3.39 -0.56
N ASN A 88 -10.77 -2.17 -0.13
CA ASN A 88 -10.62 -1.00 -0.97
C ASN A 88 -9.18 -0.51 -0.82
N ILE A 89 -8.43 -0.52 -1.91
CA ILE A 89 -7.04 -0.07 -1.95
C ILE A 89 -7.07 1.37 -2.44
N ILE A 90 -6.56 2.28 -1.63
CA ILE A 90 -6.44 3.69 -1.94
C ILE A 90 -4.96 3.98 -2.17
N ASP A 91 -4.61 4.20 -3.42
CA ASP A 91 -3.25 4.57 -3.79
C ASP A 91 -3.05 6.05 -3.51
N THR A 92 -2.18 6.38 -2.56
CA THR A 92 -1.92 7.75 -2.15
C THR A 92 -0.70 8.31 -2.90
N PRO A 93 -0.76 9.56 -3.41
CA PRO A 93 0.40 10.20 -3.98
C PRO A 93 1.57 10.21 -2.99
N GLY A 94 2.77 9.87 -3.47
CA GLY A 94 3.99 9.88 -2.65
C GLY A 94 4.73 11.22 -2.64
N HIS A 95 4.28 12.21 -3.41
CA HIS A 95 4.97 13.48 -3.59
C HIS A 95 4.48 14.53 -2.59
N VAL A 96 5.40 15.35 -2.09
CA VAL A 96 5.12 16.41 -1.09
C VAL A 96 4.13 17.47 -1.57
N ASP A 97 4.02 17.68 -2.87
CA ASP A 97 3.12 18.67 -3.46
C ASP A 97 1.64 18.28 -3.35
N PHE A 98 1.34 17.01 -3.06
CA PHE A 98 -0.03 16.48 -2.99
C PHE A 98 -0.52 16.25 -1.55
N THR A 99 -0.07 17.08 -0.60
CA THR A 99 -0.40 16.95 0.83
C THR A 99 -1.90 16.86 1.11
N VAL A 100 -2.72 17.66 0.41
CA VAL A 100 -4.18 17.68 0.61
C VAL A 100 -4.84 16.38 0.20
N GLU A 101 -4.38 15.74 -0.90
CA GLU A 101 -4.90 14.46 -1.35
C GLU A 101 -4.50 13.32 -0.42
N VAL A 102 -3.27 13.36 0.08
CA VAL A 102 -2.79 12.41 1.11
C VAL A 102 -3.65 12.52 2.37
N GLU A 103 -3.89 13.72 2.87
CA GLU A 103 -4.73 13.94 4.06
C GLU A 103 -6.18 13.48 3.87
N ARG A 104 -6.78 13.74 2.71
CA ARG A 104 -8.14 13.26 2.41
C ARG A 104 -8.20 11.75 2.41
N SER A 105 -7.19 11.09 1.86
CA SER A 105 -7.09 9.64 1.85
C SER A 105 -6.95 9.08 3.25
N LEU A 106 -6.05 9.64 4.07
CA LEU A 106 -5.78 9.18 5.44
C LEU A 106 -7.03 9.17 6.35
N ARG A 107 -7.96 10.10 6.14
CA ARG A 107 -9.20 10.21 6.94
C ARG A 107 -10.14 9.02 6.81
N VAL A 108 -10.05 8.26 5.74
CA VAL A 108 -10.96 7.15 5.44
C VAL A 108 -10.31 5.78 5.56
N LEU A 109 -9.00 5.74 5.88
CA LEU A 109 -8.24 4.50 5.98
C LEU A 109 -8.47 3.80 7.31
N ASP A 110 -8.68 2.50 7.25
CA ASP A 110 -8.63 1.60 8.41
C ASP A 110 -7.19 1.20 8.77
N GLY A 111 -6.29 1.28 7.82
CA GLY A 111 -4.87 1.01 7.97
C GLY A 111 -4.09 1.29 6.69
N SER A 112 -2.77 1.22 6.76
CA SER A 112 -1.93 1.47 5.59
C SER A 112 -0.73 0.55 5.52
N VAL A 113 -0.22 0.36 4.31
CA VAL A 113 1.03 -0.32 4.01
C VAL A 113 2.06 0.72 3.62
N ALA A 114 3.12 0.85 4.41
CA ALA A 114 4.26 1.71 4.13
C ALA A 114 5.35 0.90 3.41
N VAL A 115 5.58 1.19 2.14
CA VAL A 115 6.57 0.48 1.33
C VAL A 115 7.90 1.23 1.39
N PHE A 116 8.94 0.55 1.86
CA PHE A 116 10.31 1.05 1.93
C PHE A 116 11.20 0.29 0.94
N CYS A 117 12.12 1.01 0.29
CA CYS A 117 13.15 0.35 -0.50
C CYS A 117 14.23 -0.22 0.43
N ALA A 118 14.61 -1.49 0.26
CA ALA A 118 15.62 -2.15 1.08
C ALA A 118 16.99 -1.47 1.05
N LYS A 119 17.30 -0.76 -0.05
CA LYS A 119 18.56 -0.01 -0.21
C LYS A 119 18.46 1.42 0.36
N GLY A 120 17.37 2.15 0.05
CA GLY A 120 17.21 3.55 0.46
C GLY A 120 16.70 3.71 1.88
N GLY A 121 15.93 2.74 2.36
CA GLY A 121 15.34 2.78 3.71
C GLY A 121 14.32 3.91 3.88
N VAL A 122 14.45 4.63 4.98
CA VAL A 122 13.59 5.77 5.30
C VAL A 122 14.12 7.03 4.64
N GLU A 123 13.36 7.57 3.70
CA GLU A 123 13.66 8.82 2.99
C GLU A 123 12.78 9.97 3.49
N PRO A 124 13.14 11.25 3.20
CA PRO A 124 12.40 12.41 3.72
C PRO A 124 10.90 12.40 3.36
N GLN A 125 10.54 11.89 2.19
CA GLN A 125 9.14 11.75 1.78
C GLN A 125 8.41 10.71 2.63
N SER A 126 9.06 9.59 2.95
CA SER A 126 8.51 8.57 3.85
C SER A 126 8.25 9.15 5.24
N GLU A 127 9.16 9.99 5.76
CA GLU A 127 8.97 10.65 7.06
C GLU A 127 7.74 11.56 7.07
N ASN A 128 7.53 12.35 6.02
CA ASN A 128 6.39 13.25 5.93
C ASN A 128 5.05 12.51 5.95
N VAL A 129 4.93 11.48 5.09
CA VAL A 129 3.71 10.67 5.01
C VAL A 129 3.49 9.89 6.30
N TRP A 130 4.55 9.40 6.94
CA TRP A 130 4.50 8.71 8.22
C TRP A 130 3.95 9.61 9.32
N ARG A 131 4.47 10.85 9.45
CA ARG A 131 3.98 11.84 10.43
C ARG A 131 2.51 12.23 10.18
N GLN A 132 2.11 12.36 8.92
CA GLN A 132 0.71 12.61 8.58
C GLN A 132 -0.18 11.45 9.05
N ALA A 133 0.23 10.20 8.82
CA ALA A 133 -0.50 9.04 9.29
C ALA A 133 -0.57 8.97 10.82
N ASP A 134 0.47 9.41 11.55
CA ASP A 134 0.43 9.57 13.01
C ASP A 134 -0.65 10.56 13.47
N ASN A 135 -0.74 11.71 12.81
CA ASN A 135 -1.74 12.74 13.14
C ASN A 135 -3.18 12.23 12.97
N TYR A 136 -3.42 11.29 12.04
CA TYR A 136 -4.72 10.67 11.82
C TYR A 136 -4.91 9.35 12.56
N GLY A 137 -3.91 8.89 13.33
CA GLY A 137 -3.97 7.64 14.10
C GLY A 137 -4.11 6.40 13.22
N VAL A 138 -3.64 6.43 11.96
CA VAL A 138 -3.75 5.30 11.03
C VAL A 138 -2.72 4.23 11.36
N PRO A 139 -3.13 2.99 11.73
CA PRO A 139 -2.21 1.89 11.96
C PRO A 139 -1.50 1.48 10.68
N ARG A 140 -0.26 0.98 10.80
CA ARG A 140 0.61 0.70 9.67
C ARG A 140 1.29 -0.66 9.75
N ILE A 141 1.46 -1.26 8.57
CA ILE A 141 2.37 -2.37 8.33
C ILE A 141 3.45 -1.85 7.39
N ALA A 142 4.71 -2.09 7.72
CA ALA A 142 5.83 -1.76 6.84
C ALA A 142 6.13 -2.95 5.92
N PHE A 143 6.38 -2.68 4.65
CA PHE A 143 6.83 -3.64 3.66
C PHE A 143 8.18 -3.19 3.11
N VAL A 144 9.23 -3.98 3.35
CA VAL A 144 10.56 -3.73 2.83
C VAL A 144 10.70 -4.42 1.49
N ASN A 145 10.69 -3.62 0.43
CA ASN A 145 10.67 -4.06 -0.97
C ASN A 145 12.07 -3.97 -1.60
N LYS A 146 12.26 -4.63 -2.73
CA LYS A 146 13.51 -4.64 -3.49
C LYS A 146 14.68 -5.23 -2.70
N MET A 147 14.44 -6.36 -2.03
CA MET A 147 15.48 -7.09 -1.31
C MET A 147 16.52 -7.77 -2.24
N ASP A 148 16.18 -7.87 -3.52
CA ASP A 148 16.95 -8.45 -4.62
C ASP A 148 18.00 -7.48 -5.21
N ILE A 149 17.97 -6.20 -4.90
CA ILE A 149 18.90 -5.23 -5.48
C ILE A 149 20.20 -5.11 -4.69
N MET A 150 21.29 -4.76 -5.36
CA MET A 150 22.59 -4.52 -4.74
C MET A 150 22.52 -3.38 -3.71
N GLY A 151 22.97 -3.65 -2.49
CA GLY A 151 22.93 -2.74 -1.35
C GLY A 151 21.66 -2.86 -0.52
N ALA A 152 20.83 -3.87 -0.74
CA ALA A 152 19.67 -4.17 0.10
C ALA A 152 20.09 -4.57 1.52
N ASP A 153 19.45 -3.96 2.53
CA ASP A 153 19.67 -4.29 3.93
C ASP A 153 18.40 -4.10 4.76
N PHE A 154 17.72 -5.21 5.04
CA PHE A 154 16.48 -5.25 5.82
C PHE A 154 16.66 -4.68 7.23
N PHE A 155 17.72 -5.10 7.93
CA PHE A 155 17.91 -4.69 9.32
C PHE A 155 18.27 -3.21 9.43
N ASN A 156 19.01 -2.68 8.46
CA ASN A 156 19.25 -1.25 8.37
C ASN A 156 17.95 -0.45 8.21
N VAL A 157 17.02 -0.91 7.35
CA VAL A 157 15.70 -0.27 7.21
C VAL A 157 14.93 -0.29 8.52
N VAL A 158 14.88 -1.42 9.23
CA VAL A 158 14.22 -1.53 10.53
C VAL A 158 14.85 -0.58 11.55
N ASN A 159 16.17 -0.45 11.59
CA ASN A 159 16.86 0.51 12.46
C ASN A 159 16.54 1.96 12.10
N MET A 160 16.55 2.31 10.80
CA MET A 160 16.16 3.65 10.35
C MET A 160 14.72 3.98 10.74
N MET A 161 13.78 3.02 10.68
CA MET A 161 12.41 3.22 11.15
C MET A 161 12.36 3.56 12.65
N LYS A 162 13.17 2.89 13.47
CA LYS A 162 13.25 3.18 14.92
C LYS A 162 13.86 4.55 15.19
N GLU A 163 14.95 4.88 14.53
CA GLU A 163 15.70 6.11 14.77
C GLU A 163 15.04 7.35 14.18
N ARG A 164 14.59 7.28 12.93
CA ARG A 164 14.07 8.46 12.19
C ARG A 164 12.57 8.64 12.32
N LEU A 165 11.80 7.55 12.46
CA LEU A 165 10.35 7.59 12.56
C LEU A 165 9.87 7.40 14.00
N SER A 166 10.76 7.13 14.95
CA SER A 166 10.42 6.76 16.34
C SER A 166 9.42 5.60 16.41
N ALA A 167 9.45 4.73 15.40
CA ALA A 167 8.53 3.61 15.26
C ALA A 167 8.92 2.45 16.18
N ASN A 168 7.94 1.84 16.86
CA ASN A 168 8.13 0.56 17.51
C ASN A 168 8.06 -0.57 16.48
N ALA A 169 9.07 -0.63 15.60
CA ALA A 169 9.11 -1.59 14.50
C ALA A 169 9.46 -2.99 15.02
N VAL A 170 8.54 -3.93 14.81
CA VAL A 170 8.69 -5.34 15.13
C VAL A 170 8.59 -6.14 13.84
N PRO A 171 9.66 -6.86 13.41
CA PRO A 171 9.58 -7.73 12.26
C PRO A 171 8.56 -8.86 12.45
N LEU A 172 7.71 -9.07 11.46
CA LEU A 172 6.80 -10.22 11.37
C LEU A 172 7.41 -11.33 10.49
N GLN A 173 8.25 -10.93 9.54
CA GLN A 173 8.97 -11.80 8.63
C GLN A 173 10.43 -11.38 8.56
N LEU A 174 11.32 -12.34 8.36
CA LEU A 174 12.76 -12.12 8.20
C LEU A 174 13.23 -12.67 6.87
N PRO A 175 14.01 -11.91 6.08
CA PRO A 175 14.52 -12.40 4.82
C PRO A 175 15.60 -13.49 5.04
N ILE A 176 15.59 -14.48 4.17
CA ILE A 176 16.66 -15.47 4.05
C ILE A 176 17.55 -15.02 2.89
N GLY A 177 18.71 -14.48 3.23
CA GLY A 177 19.61 -13.88 2.25
C GLY A 177 19.22 -12.43 1.86
N LYS A 178 19.94 -11.88 0.90
CA LYS A 178 19.73 -10.56 0.31
C LYS A 178 20.39 -10.50 -1.06
N GLU A 179 20.00 -9.50 -1.88
CA GLU A 179 20.53 -9.31 -3.23
C GLU A 179 20.34 -10.59 -4.08
N ASP A 180 21.34 -11.01 -4.84
CA ASP A 180 21.30 -12.23 -5.67
C ASP A 180 21.13 -13.52 -4.85
N TRP A 181 21.33 -13.46 -3.53
CA TRP A 181 21.21 -14.60 -2.60
C TRP A 181 19.88 -14.59 -1.83
N LEU A 182 18.91 -13.80 -2.24
CA LEU A 182 17.59 -13.80 -1.66
C LEU A 182 16.87 -15.10 -2.01
N GLU A 183 16.73 -16.00 -1.05
CA GLU A 183 16.09 -17.31 -1.23
C GLU A 183 14.64 -17.36 -0.78
N GLY A 184 14.25 -16.49 0.17
CA GLY A 184 12.90 -16.46 0.70
C GLY A 184 12.78 -15.63 1.98
N GLU A 185 11.77 -15.97 2.78
CA GLU A 185 11.50 -15.32 4.06
C GLU A 185 11.01 -16.33 5.10
N VAL A 186 11.27 -16.06 6.35
CA VAL A 186 10.73 -16.79 7.50
C VAL A 186 9.59 -16.01 8.10
N ASP A 187 8.40 -16.60 8.16
CA ASP A 187 7.26 -16.06 8.89
C ASP A 187 7.40 -16.37 10.38
N LEU A 188 7.54 -15.33 11.21
CA LEU A 188 7.73 -15.47 12.65
C LEU A 188 6.44 -15.78 13.42
N LEU A 189 5.27 -15.59 12.79
CA LEU A 189 3.98 -15.95 13.40
C LEU A 189 3.67 -17.42 13.21
N GLU A 190 3.97 -17.96 12.02
CA GLU A 190 3.74 -19.35 11.69
C GLU A 190 4.96 -20.24 11.91
N MET A 191 6.14 -19.64 12.14
CA MET A 191 7.43 -20.32 12.32
C MET A 191 7.80 -21.25 11.17
N LYS A 192 7.63 -20.75 9.94
CA LYS A 192 7.88 -21.45 8.66
C LYS A 192 8.82 -20.66 7.78
#